data_4051cfce46abac1073b0603f7231b417
#
_entry.id   4051cfce46abac1073b0603f7231b417
#
_cell.length_a   1.000
_cell.length_b   1.000
_cell.length_c   1.000
_cell.angle_alpha   90.00
_cell.angle_beta   90.00
_cell.angle_gamma   90.00
#
_symmetry.space_group_name_H-M   'P 1'
#
loop_
_entity.id
_entity.type
_entity.pdbx_description
1 polymer ?
#
loop_
_entity_poly.entity_id
_entity_poly.type
_entity_poly.pdbx_seq_one_letter_code
_entity_poly.pdbx_strand_id
1 'polypeptide(L)'
;VKGPDARHGTHVAGIIGANRKNDIGIKGIADNVRIMSVRAVPNGDERDKDIANAIIYATDNGAKIINMSFGKAFSPNKELVDKAVKYAESKGVLLVHAAGNDGDNTDVESNYPNRKFLKGGEAKTWLEIGASSWGANENFVGSFSNYGKKSVDLFSPGVQIYSTTPDNTYEDLQGTSMASPATAGVAAVLFSYFPDMNASEVKDIIRKSTRKFDGLKVTKPGTQEQVSFSELSSTGGLVNVYEAVKLAQSLKSKPAEK
;
A
#
# COMPACT_ATOMS: atom_id res chain seq x y z
N VAL A 1 24.66 11.21 19.81
CA VAL A 1 23.51 11.70 19.05
C VAL A 1 22.65 10.48 18.75
N LYS A 2 21.47 10.35 19.35
CA LYS A 2 20.52 9.31 18.93
C LYS A 2 20.25 9.51 17.46
N GLY A 3 20.37 8.44 16.67
CA GLY A 3 20.00 8.44 15.26
C GLY A 3 18.53 8.83 15.06
N PRO A 4 18.12 9.15 13.84
CA PRO A 4 16.72 9.44 13.55
C PRO A 4 15.84 8.25 13.91
N ASP A 5 14.64 8.53 14.40
CA ASP A 5 13.66 7.52 14.76
C ASP A 5 13.36 6.60 13.58
N ALA A 6 13.66 5.30 13.72
CA ALA A 6 13.43 4.28 12.71
C ALA A 6 12.18 3.41 13.01
N ARG A 7 11.42 3.76 14.06
CA ARG A 7 10.29 2.96 14.56
C ARG A 7 9.28 2.64 13.45
N HIS A 8 8.79 3.67 12.78
CA HIS A 8 7.77 3.52 11.73
C HIS A 8 8.27 2.68 10.54
N GLY A 9 9.45 2.99 9.99
CA GLY A 9 10.01 2.26 8.86
C GLY A 9 10.35 0.80 9.19
N THR A 10 10.84 0.51 10.41
CA THR A 10 11.10 -0.85 10.89
C THR A 10 9.80 -1.65 11.00
N HIS A 11 8.73 -1.03 11.49
CA HIS A 11 7.42 -1.65 11.61
C HIS A 11 6.83 -2.00 10.24
N VAL A 12 6.88 -1.08 9.30
CA VAL A 12 6.47 -1.25 7.90
C VAL A 12 7.25 -2.38 7.23
N ALA A 13 8.58 -2.42 7.40
CA ALA A 13 9.43 -3.47 6.82
C ALA A 13 9.09 -4.86 7.39
N GLY A 14 8.81 -4.95 8.68
CA GLY A 14 8.39 -6.19 9.33
C GLY A 14 7.10 -6.77 8.77
N ILE A 15 6.09 -5.94 8.51
CA ILE A 15 4.83 -6.37 7.88
C ILE A 15 5.10 -7.02 6.52
N ILE A 16 5.97 -6.42 5.71
CA ILE A 16 6.30 -6.95 4.38
C ILE A 16 7.05 -8.27 4.48
N GLY A 17 8.16 -8.31 5.25
CA GLY A 17 9.13 -9.38 5.10
C GLY A 17 9.89 -9.79 6.35
N ALA A 18 9.28 -9.70 7.57
CA ALA A 18 9.88 -10.29 8.76
C ALA A 18 10.12 -11.80 8.56
N ASN A 19 11.22 -12.29 9.08
CA ASN A 19 11.63 -13.69 8.89
C ASN A 19 10.58 -14.66 9.46
N ARG A 20 10.14 -15.61 8.64
CA ARG A 20 9.10 -16.58 8.98
C ARG A 20 9.63 -17.86 9.61
N LYS A 21 10.98 -18.07 9.64
CA LYS A 21 11.62 -19.35 9.96
C LYS A 21 12.46 -19.33 11.24
N ASN A 22 12.46 -18.23 11.98
CA ASN A 22 13.28 -18.06 13.18
C ASN A 22 12.51 -18.24 14.49
N ASP A 23 11.19 -18.49 14.43
CA ASP A 23 10.29 -18.65 15.58
C ASP A 23 10.32 -17.47 16.58
N ILE A 24 10.66 -16.27 16.10
CA ILE A 24 10.74 -15.04 16.88
C ILE A 24 9.82 -13.99 16.28
N GLY A 25 9.00 -13.36 17.14
CA GLY A 25 8.18 -12.21 16.78
C GLY A 25 7.09 -12.52 15.76
N ILE A 26 7.08 -11.77 14.66
CA ILE A 26 6.04 -11.88 13.62
C ILE A 26 6.54 -12.61 12.38
N LYS A 27 5.59 -13.05 11.57
CA LYS A 27 5.82 -13.60 10.23
C LYS A 27 5.41 -12.57 9.19
N GLY A 28 6.38 -12.02 8.46
CA GLY A 28 6.11 -11.12 7.34
C GLY A 28 5.23 -11.79 6.28
N ILE A 29 4.53 -11.00 5.46
CA ILE A 29 3.62 -11.54 4.44
C ILE A 29 4.39 -12.28 3.35
N ALA A 30 5.55 -11.77 2.94
CA ALA A 30 6.38 -12.36 1.91
C ALA A 30 7.65 -13.01 2.49
N ASP A 31 7.92 -14.26 2.07
CA ASP A 31 9.20 -14.92 2.31
C ASP A 31 10.25 -14.49 1.27
N ASN A 32 11.52 -14.60 1.64
CA ASN A 32 12.65 -14.44 0.71
C ASN A 32 12.71 -13.11 -0.04
N VAL A 33 12.10 -12.05 0.49
CA VAL A 33 12.21 -10.70 -0.05
C VAL A 33 13.43 -10.00 0.53
N ARG A 34 14.02 -9.11 -0.25
CA ARG A 34 15.05 -8.17 0.21
C ARG A 34 14.44 -6.81 0.39
N ILE A 35 14.59 -6.25 1.57
CA ILE A 35 14.10 -4.92 1.90
C ILE A 35 15.19 -3.90 1.59
N MET A 36 14.85 -2.93 0.73
CA MET A 36 15.67 -1.74 0.48
C MET A 36 15.10 -0.60 1.33
N SER A 37 15.81 -0.24 2.40
CA SER A 37 15.41 0.89 3.24
C SER A 37 15.90 2.20 2.62
N VAL A 38 14.97 3.06 2.24
CA VAL A 38 15.26 4.40 1.71
C VAL A 38 14.57 5.42 2.61
N ARG A 39 15.36 6.16 3.40
CA ARG A 39 14.81 7.17 4.29
C ARG A 39 14.48 8.44 3.51
N ALA A 40 13.21 8.61 3.17
CA ALA A 40 12.71 9.74 2.40
C ALA A 40 12.01 10.79 3.26
N VAL A 41 11.49 10.40 4.43
CA VAL A 41 10.71 11.26 5.33
C VAL A 41 11.53 11.56 6.59
N PRO A 42 11.79 12.85 6.90
CA PRO A 42 12.47 13.26 8.13
C PRO A 42 11.52 13.20 9.34
N ASN A 43 11.97 13.70 10.50
CA ASN A 43 11.08 13.97 11.62
C ASN A 43 10.30 15.27 11.32
N GLY A 44 9.23 15.18 10.55
CA GLY A 44 8.42 16.30 10.07
C GLY A 44 7.85 16.01 8.69
N ASP A 45 7.34 17.04 8.02
CA ASP A 45 6.67 16.88 6.73
C ASP A 45 7.60 16.41 5.61
N GLU A 46 7.07 15.60 4.73
CA GLU A 46 7.73 15.08 3.54
C GLU A 46 8.05 16.21 2.56
N ARG A 47 9.29 16.22 2.06
CA ARG A 47 9.71 17.15 1.04
C ARG A 47 9.62 16.51 -0.35
N ASP A 48 8.93 17.17 -1.27
CA ASP A 48 8.73 16.65 -2.65
C ASP A 48 10.02 16.25 -3.34
N LYS A 49 11.09 17.05 -3.15
CA LYS A 49 12.41 16.75 -3.68
C LYS A 49 12.97 15.43 -3.14
N ASP A 50 12.85 15.19 -1.86
CA ASP A 50 13.40 14.01 -1.21
C ASP A 50 12.59 12.76 -1.58
N ILE A 51 11.25 12.89 -1.70
CA ILE A 51 10.38 11.84 -2.21
C ILE A 51 10.72 11.48 -3.66
N ALA A 52 10.88 12.48 -4.54
CA ALA A 52 11.23 12.24 -5.93
C ALA A 52 12.60 11.53 -6.05
N ASN A 53 13.59 11.99 -5.32
CA ASN A 53 14.92 11.37 -5.29
C ASN A 53 14.87 9.93 -4.75
N ALA A 54 14.06 9.67 -3.72
CA ALA A 54 13.91 8.34 -3.13
C ALA A 54 13.26 7.36 -4.12
N ILE A 55 12.22 7.79 -4.85
CA ILE A 55 11.58 6.97 -5.89
C ILE A 55 12.57 6.65 -7.01
N ILE A 56 13.32 7.64 -7.50
CA ILE A 56 14.34 7.44 -8.54
C ILE A 56 15.44 6.49 -8.04
N TYR A 57 15.97 6.73 -6.84
CA TYR A 57 17.02 5.90 -6.25
C TYR A 57 16.56 4.43 -6.12
N ALA A 58 15.38 4.21 -5.56
CA ALA A 58 14.86 2.85 -5.41
C ALA A 58 14.68 2.16 -6.77
N THR A 59 14.18 2.89 -7.77
CA THR A 59 14.00 2.40 -9.14
C THR A 59 15.33 2.02 -9.78
N ASP A 60 16.33 2.88 -9.70
CA ASP A 60 17.66 2.66 -10.28
C ASP A 60 18.40 1.48 -9.61
N ASN A 61 18.12 1.23 -8.34
CA ASN A 61 18.67 0.10 -7.59
C ASN A 61 17.83 -1.17 -7.66
N GLY A 62 16.87 -1.25 -8.60
CA GLY A 62 16.17 -2.47 -8.97
C GLY A 62 14.99 -2.85 -8.08
N ALA A 63 14.42 -1.90 -7.35
CA ALA A 63 13.18 -2.15 -6.63
C ALA A 63 12.05 -2.57 -7.60
N LYS A 64 11.36 -3.65 -7.31
CA LYS A 64 10.16 -4.09 -8.03
C LYS A 64 8.89 -3.47 -7.48
N ILE A 65 8.92 -3.16 -6.18
CA ILE A 65 7.81 -2.55 -5.45
C ILE A 65 8.39 -1.41 -4.61
N ILE A 66 7.74 -0.27 -4.62
CA ILE A 66 8.02 0.84 -3.70
C ILE A 66 6.80 1.03 -2.81
N ASN A 67 6.96 0.76 -1.51
CA ASN A 67 5.95 1.05 -0.50
C ASN A 67 6.14 2.45 0.05
N MET A 68 5.09 3.25 0.03
CA MET A 68 5.08 4.64 0.48
C MET A 68 4.04 4.82 1.58
N SER A 69 4.47 4.58 2.83
CA SER A 69 3.63 4.71 4.03
C SER A 69 3.72 6.10 4.64
N PHE A 70 3.45 7.12 3.85
CA PHE A 70 3.47 8.53 4.22
C PHE A 70 2.54 9.32 3.31
N GLY A 71 2.20 10.54 3.69
CA GLY A 71 1.40 11.45 2.85
C GLY A 71 1.21 12.80 3.51
N LYS A 72 0.83 13.79 2.71
CA LYS A 72 0.58 15.17 3.13
C LYS A 72 -0.52 15.84 2.31
N ALA A 73 -1.13 16.87 2.88
CA ALA A 73 -2.22 17.60 2.23
C ALA A 73 -1.75 18.55 1.11
N PHE A 74 -0.49 18.91 1.06
CA PHE A 74 0.03 19.89 0.11
C PHE A 74 1.38 19.50 -0.50
N SER A 75 1.50 19.61 -1.82
CA SER A 75 2.70 19.27 -2.59
C SER A 75 3.09 20.44 -3.51
N PRO A 76 3.95 21.37 -3.04
CA PRO A 76 4.31 22.57 -3.79
C PRO A 76 5.08 22.25 -5.08
N ASN A 77 5.81 21.14 -5.11
CA ASN A 77 6.59 20.71 -6.27
C ASN A 77 6.08 19.36 -6.82
N LYS A 78 4.75 19.19 -6.89
CA LYS A 78 4.12 17.96 -7.36
C LYS A 78 4.64 17.49 -8.71
N GLU A 79 4.95 18.40 -9.63
CA GLU A 79 5.50 18.04 -10.96
C GLU A 79 6.81 17.23 -10.85
N LEU A 80 7.65 17.53 -9.86
CA LEU A 80 8.88 16.79 -9.64
C LEU A 80 8.60 15.34 -9.22
N VAL A 81 7.64 15.16 -8.31
CA VAL A 81 7.20 13.83 -7.84
C VAL A 81 6.53 13.08 -8.99
N ASP A 82 5.67 13.74 -9.78
CA ASP A 82 5.02 13.13 -10.95
C ASP A 82 6.05 12.59 -11.97
N LYS A 83 7.16 13.31 -12.19
CA LYS A 83 8.25 12.84 -13.06
C LYS A 83 8.91 11.58 -12.50
N ALA A 84 9.15 11.53 -11.19
CA ALA A 84 9.72 10.35 -10.55
C ALA A 84 8.78 9.15 -10.60
N VAL A 85 7.47 9.36 -10.38
CA VAL A 85 6.44 8.32 -10.52
C VAL A 85 6.36 7.78 -11.95
N LYS A 86 6.34 8.66 -12.96
CA LYS A 86 6.38 8.25 -14.37
C LYS A 86 7.65 7.46 -14.71
N TYR A 87 8.78 7.87 -14.16
CA TYR A 87 10.03 7.15 -14.34
C TYR A 87 9.95 5.73 -13.75
N ALA A 88 9.50 5.59 -12.50
CA ALA A 88 9.32 4.28 -11.85
C ALA A 88 8.35 3.39 -12.65
N GLU A 89 7.22 3.94 -13.11
CA GLU A 89 6.27 3.25 -13.98
C GLU A 89 6.92 2.76 -15.27
N SER A 90 7.72 3.61 -15.93
CA SER A 90 8.42 3.26 -17.18
C SER A 90 9.45 2.12 -16.99
N LYS A 91 9.92 1.91 -15.77
CA LYS A 91 10.82 0.82 -15.37
C LYS A 91 10.07 -0.40 -14.84
N GLY A 92 8.75 -0.40 -14.88
CA GLY A 92 7.93 -1.52 -14.43
C GLY A 92 7.86 -1.69 -12.91
N VAL A 93 8.03 -0.61 -12.16
CA VAL A 93 7.92 -0.62 -10.70
C VAL A 93 6.46 -0.46 -10.27
N LEU A 94 6.01 -1.28 -9.32
CA LEU A 94 4.72 -1.12 -8.65
C LEU A 94 4.85 -0.17 -7.47
N LEU A 95 4.03 0.87 -7.42
CA LEU A 95 3.96 1.81 -6.31
C LEU A 95 2.74 1.49 -5.44
N VAL A 96 2.95 1.30 -4.15
CA VAL A 96 1.89 1.01 -3.16
C VAL A 96 1.90 2.13 -2.13
N HIS A 97 0.79 2.85 -2.02
CA HIS A 97 0.70 4.07 -1.22
C HIS A 97 -0.41 3.99 -0.16
N ALA A 98 -0.14 4.57 0.98
CA ALA A 98 -1.09 4.70 2.09
C ALA A 98 -2.05 5.87 1.83
N ALA A 99 -3.36 5.63 1.89
CA ALA A 99 -4.37 6.62 1.52
C ALA A 99 -4.42 7.85 2.44
N GLY A 100 -3.82 7.78 3.66
CA GLY A 100 -3.86 8.82 4.67
C GLY A 100 -4.77 8.49 5.84
N ASN A 101 -4.68 9.29 6.92
CA ASN A 101 -5.30 8.98 8.21
C ASN A 101 -6.16 10.13 8.77
N ASP A 102 -6.78 10.90 7.89
CA ASP A 102 -7.58 12.08 8.25
C ASP A 102 -9.09 11.79 8.26
N GLY A 103 -9.50 10.58 7.83
CA GLY A 103 -10.89 10.20 7.63
C GLY A 103 -11.54 10.89 6.43
N ASP A 104 -10.73 11.32 5.48
CA ASP A 104 -11.16 12.15 4.35
C ASP A 104 -11.54 11.33 3.12
N ASN A 105 -12.45 11.91 2.32
CA ASN A 105 -12.76 11.41 0.99
C ASN A 105 -11.72 11.91 -0.02
N THR A 106 -10.77 11.07 -0.40
CA THR A 106 -9.71 11.43 -1.35
C THR A 106 -10.15 11.51 -2.82
N ASP A 107 -11.42 11.28 -3.10
CA ASP A 107 -12.02 11.68 -4.38
C ASP A 107 -12.19 13.21 -4.47
N VAL A 108 -12.26 13.90 -3.32
CA VAL A 108 -12.47 15.36 -3.17
C VAL A 108 -11.22 16.01 -2.61
N GLU A 109 -10.74 15.54 -1.45
CA GLU A 109 -9.55 16.06 -0.79
C GLU A 109 -8.29 15.36 -1.32
N SER A 110 -7.21 16.11 -1.47
CA SER A 110 -5.97 15.55 -2.01
C SER A 110 -5.03 15.10 -0.91
N ASN A 111 -4.58 13.85 -0.99
CA ASN A 111 -3.40 13.36 -0.27
C ASN A 111 -2.24 13.17 -1.26
N TYR A 112 -1.04 13.59 -0.90
CA TYR A 112 0.14 13.55 -1.77
C TYR A 112 1.25 12.68 -1.17
N PRO A 113 2.02 11.95 -2.02
CA PRO A 113 1.88 11.84 -3.48
C PRO A 113 0.62 11.09 -3.87
N ASN A 114 0.15 11.22 -5.11
CA ASN A 114 -0.98 10.47 -5.60
C ASN A 114 -0.81 10.08 -7.07
N ARG A 115 -1.69 9.18 -7.55
CA ARG A 115 -1.62 8.67 -8.92
C ARG A 115 -1.91 9.69 -10.01
N LYS A 116 -2.68 10.76 -9.72
CA LYS A 116 -3.08 11.78 -10.71
C LYS A 116 -1.92 12.69 -11.03
N PHE A 117 -1.59 12.86 -12.29
CA PHE A 117 -0.53 13.77 -12.71
C PHE A 117 -1.05 15.19 -12.88
N LEU A 118 -0.24 16.18 -12.51
CA LEU A 118 -0.56 17.60 -12.63
C LEU A 118 -0.89 18.00 -14.08
N LYS A 119 -0.20 17.39 -15.05
CA LYS A 119 -0.40 17.64 -16.50
C LYS A 119 -1.40 16.69 -17.16
N GLY A 120 -2.25 16.03 -16.37
CA GLY A 120 -3.26 15.09 -16.83
C GLY A 120 -2.77 13.66 -16.97
N GLY A 121 -3.73 12.72 -16.88
CA GLY A 121 -3.48 11.29 -16.79
C GLY A 121 -3.17 10.82 -15.37
N GLU A 122 -2.90 9.53 -15.23
CA GLU A 122 -2.60 8.90 -13.95
C GLU A 122 -1.62 7.75 -14.09
N ALA A 123 -0.93 7.40 -12.99
CA ALA A 123 -0.02 6.26 -12.91
C ALA A 123 -0.78 4.93 -13.01
N LYS A 124 -0.38 4.07 -13.93
CA LYS A 124 -1.00 2.75 -14.16
C LYS A 124 -0.52 1.71 -13.17
N THR A 125 0.70 1.85 -12.64
CA THR A 125 1.31 0.92 -11.68
C THR A 125 1.24 1.44 -10.25
N TRP A 126 0.13 2.06 -9.87
CA TRP A 126 -0.12 2.62 -8.54
C TRP A 126 -1.30 1.90 -7.87
N LEU A 127 -1.13 1.56 -6.58
CA LEU A 127 -2.17 1.09 -5.69
C LEU A 127 -2.31 2.05 -4.50
N GLU A 128 -3.53 2.50 -4.23
CA GLU A 128 -3.89 3.34 -3.08
C GLU A 128 -4.65 2.51 -2.06
N ILE A 129 -4.19 2.49 -0.80
CA ILE A 129 -4.60 1.50 0.19
C ILE A 129 -5.22 2.15 1.42
N GLY A 130 -6.48 1.81 1.69
CA GLY A 130 -7.19 2.15 2.93
C GLY A 130 -6.96 1.10 4.03
N ALA A 131 -7.24 1.47 5.28
CA ALA A 131 -7.02 0.63 6.46
C ALA A 131 -8.31 -0.05 6.94
N SER A 132 -8.29 -1.38 7.06
CA SER A 132 -9.35 -2.15 7.69
C SER A 132 -8.98 -2.61 9.10
N SER A 133 -10.01 -2.88 9.90
CA SER A 133 -9.94 -3.53 11.20
C SER A 133 -10.14 -5.06 11.07
N TRP A 134 -10.28 -5.75 12.20
CA TRP A 134 -10.31 -7.21 12.31
C TRP A 134 -11.69 -7.83 12.06
N GLY A 135 -12.76 -7.18 12.49
CA GLY A 135 -14.13 -7.72 12.44
C GLY A 135 -14.94 -7.14 11.30
N ALA A 136 -15.65 -7.98 10.54
CA ALA A 136 -16.58 -7.53 9.51
C ALA A 136 -17.90 -7.04 10.14
N ASN A 137 -17.86 -5.88 10.76
CA ASN A 137 -18.96 -5.19 11.39
C ASN A 137 -18.91 -3.68 11.05
N GLU A 138 -19.69 -2.86 11.73
CA GLU A 138 -19.75 -1.41 11.52
C GLU A 138 -18.40 -0.70 11.72
N ASN A 139 -17.46 -1.29 12.47
CA ASN A 139 -16.10 -0.78 12.71
C ASN A 139 -15.05 -1.44 11.82
N PHE A 140 -15.45 -2.07 10.72
CA PHE A 140 -14.54 -2.80 9.83
C PHE A 140 -13.52 -1.88 9.14
N VAL A 141 -13.84 -0.62 8.90
CA VAL A 141 -12.91 0.37 8.39
C VAL A 141 -12.36 1.19 9.54
N GLY A 142 -11.04 1.42 9.55
CA GLY A 142 -10.42 2.29 10.56
C GLY A 142 -11.03 3.69 10.51
N SER A 143 -11.49 4.22 11.63
CA SER A 143 -12.19 5.51 11.69
C SER A 143 -11.34 6.69 11.18
N PHE A 144 -10.02 6.51 11.18
CA PHE A 144 -9.04 7.46 10.65
C PHE A 144 -8.78 7.28 9.16
N SER A 145 -9.11 6.12 8.56
CA SER A 145 -8.68 5.81 7.20
C SER A 145 -9.29 6.77 6.19
N ASN A 146 -8.45 7.36 5.35
CA ASN A 146 -8.95 7.99 4.15
C ASN A 146 -9.60 6.94 3.24
N TYR A 147 -10.56 7.36 2.47
CA TYR A 147 -11.37 6.53 1.56
C TYR A 147 -11.67 7.29 0.27
N GLY A 148 -12.17 6.57 -0.74
CA GLY A 148 -12.60 7.20 -1.99
C GLY A 148 -13.01 6.15 -3.03
N LYS A 149 -14.19 6.31 -3.59
CA LYS A 149 -14.75 5.38 -4.57
C LYS A 149 -13.92 5.27 -5.85
N LYS A 150 -13.16 6.33 -6.19
CA LYS A 150 -12.31 6.39 -7.37
C LYS A 150 -10.83 6.35 -7.02
N SER A 151 -10.44 6.99 -5.94
CA SER A 151 -9.04 7.24 -5.56
C SER A 151 -8.41 6.10 -4.77
N VAL A 152 -9.17 5.42 -3.89
CA VAL A 152 -8.68 4.26 -3.12
C VAL A 152 -8.98 2.97 -3.87
N ASP A 153 -7.98 2.09 -4.03
CA ASP A 153 -8.17 0.83 -4.77
C ASP A 153 -8.86 -0.23 -3.92
N LEU A 154 -8.35 -0.46 -2.72
CA LEU A 154 -8.83 -1.51 -1.82
C LEU A 154 -8.45 -1.21 -0.37
N PHE A 155 -8.98 -1.98 0.55
CA PHE A 155 -8.59 -1.96 1.95
C PHE A 155 -7.66 -3.12 2.29
N SER A 156 -6.83 -2.92 3.32
CA SER A 156 -5.93 -3.93 3.85
C SER A 156 -5.82 -3.79 5.36
N PRO A 157 -5.44 -4.83 6.13
CA PRO A 157 -5.32 -4.73 7.59
C PRO A 157 -4.41 -3.57 8.02
N GLY A 158 -4.94 -2.66 8.83
CA GLY A 158 -4.24 -1.44 9.27
C GLY A 158 -4.59 -0.99 10.68
N VAL A 159 -5.41 -1.75 11.42
CA VAL A 159 -5.79 -1.45 12.81
C VAL A 159 -5.20 -2.52 13.73
N GLN A 160 -4.48 -2.10 14.78
CA GLN A 160 -3.81 -2.97 15.75
C GLN A 160 -2.91 -4.00 15.05
N ILE A 161 -1.97 -3.53 14.28
CA ILE A 161 -1.00 -4.36 13.56
C ILE A 161 0.28 -4.49 14.37
N TYR A 162 0.53 -5.69 14.85
CA TYR A 162 1.75 -6.04 15.57
C TYR A 162 2.91 -6.26 14.61
N SER A 163 4.03 -5.58 14.81
CA SER A 163 5.21 -5.72 13.95
C SER A 163 6.50 -5.32 14.66
N THR A 164 7.62 -5.50 13.97
CA THR A 164 8.97 -5.23 14.46
C THR A 164 9.20 -3.74 14.69
N THR A 165 9.95 -3.42 15.74
CA THR A 165 10.44 -2.08 16.04
C THR A 165 11.95 -2.13 16.37
N PRO A 166 12.67 -0.99 16.42
CA PRO A 166 14.07 -0.98 16.78
C PRO A 166 14.35 -1.67 18.10
N ASP A 167 15.62 -2.04 18.33
CA ASP A 167 16.10 -2.64 19.58
C ASP A 167 15.49 -4.01 19.91
N ASN A 168 15.16 -4.79 18.85
CA ASN A 168 14.53 -6.12 18.97
C ASN A 168 13.22 -6.12 19.75
N THR A 169 12.45 -5.07 19.59
CA THR A 169 11.12 -4.95 20.19
C THR A 169 10.00 -5.08 19.15
N TYR A 170 8.78 -5.18 19.64
CA TYR A 170 7.57 -5.32 18.83
C TYR A 170 6.46 -4.49 19.45
N GLU A 171 5.59 -3.94 18.64
CA GLU A 171 4.44 -3.20 19.14
C GLU A 171 3.28 -3.20 18.14
N ASP A 172 2.10 -2.87 18.64
CA ASP A 172 0.91 -2.62 17.82
C ASP A 172 0.90 -1.17 17.35
N LEU A 173 0.84 -0.97 16.03
CA LEU A 173 0.57 0.32 15.43
C LEU A 173 -0.69 0.25 14.58
N GLN A 174 -1.26 1.41 14.26
CA GLN A 174 -2.39 1.52 13.35
C GLN A 174 -2.21 2.67 12.38
N GLY A 175 -2.81 2.53 11.21
CA GLY A 175 -2.73 3.51 10.13
C GLY A 175 -2.83 2.85 8.76
N THR A 176 -3.12 3.64 7.76
CA THR A 176 -2.94 3.24 6.36
C THR A 176 -1.47 2.93 6.04
N SER A 177 -0.56 3.46 6.87
CA SER A 177 0.87 3.09 6.89
C SER A 177 1.14 1.61 7.14
N MET A 178 0.24 0.87 7.82
CA MET A 178 0.33 -0.57 8.07
C MET A 178 -0.44 -1.36 7.02
N ALA A 179 -1.48 -0.78 6.46
CA ALA A 179 -2.28 -1.37 5.38
C ALA A 179 -1.52 -1.44 4.04
N SER A 180 -0.80 -0.38 3.69
CA SER A 180 0.00 -0.32 2.47
C SER A 180 1.07 -1.41 2.40
N PRO A 181 1.94 -1.61 3.42
CA PRO A 181 2.93 -2.70 3.39
C PRO A 181 2.31 -4.09 3.40
N ALA A 182 1.12 -4.29 3.97
CA ALA A 182 0.42 -5.56 3.85
C ALA A 182 0.09 -5.88 2.39
N THR A 183 -0.40 -4.91 1.63
CA THR A 183 -0.63 -5.06 0.18
C THR A 183 0.68 -5.19 -0.60
N ALA A 184 1.74 -4.43 -0.24
CA ALA A 184 3.06 -4.57 -0.85
C ALA A 184 3.64 -5.97 -0.65
N GLY A 185 3.43 -6.58 0.52
CA GLY A 185 3.77 -7.97 0.81
C GLY A 185 3.05 -8.96 -0.11
N VAL A 186 1.75 -8.76 -0.35
CA VAL A 186 0.98 -9.57 -1.32
C VAL A 186 1.54 -9.42 -2.74
N ALA A 187 1.88 -8.21 -3.16
CA ALA A 187 2.52 -7.98 -4.44
C ALA A 187 3.89 -8.69 -4.53
N ALA A 188 4.67 -8.68 -3.45
CA ALA A 188 5.96 -9.36 -3.39
C ALA A 188 5.82 -10.89 -3.52
N VAL A 189 4.78 -11.48 -2.92
CA VAL A 189 4.44 -12.90 -3.12
C VAL A 189 4.15 -13.16 -4.59
N LEU A 190 3.33 -12.33 -5.25
CA LEU A 190 3.03 -12.51 -6.67
C LEU A 190 4.28 -12.42 -7.55
N PHE A 191 5.12 -11.42 -7.39
CA PHE A 191 6.38 -11.31 -8.15
C PHE A 191 7.34 -12.48 -7.87
N SER A 192 7.34 -13.01 -6.65
CA SER A 192 8.20 -14.14 -6.27
C SER A 192 7.79 -15.45 -6.97
N TYR A 193 6.50 -15.74 -7.02
CA TYR A 193 5.97 -16.96 -7.62
C TYR A 193 5.69 -16.82 -9.13
N PHE A 194 5.53 -15.61 -9.62
CA PHE A 194 5.22 -15.31 -11.02
C PHE A 194 6.14 -14.20 -11.56
N PRO A 195 7.46 -14.46 -11.69
CA PRO A 195 8.47 -13.44 -11.98
C PRO A 195 8.32 -12.78 -13.37
N ASP A 196 7.58 -13.41 -14.29
CA ASP A 196 7.34 -12.87 -15.63
C ASP A 196 6.19 -11.84 -15.66
N MET A 197 5.41 -11.71 -14.57
CA MET A 197 4.34 -10.73 -14.52
C MET A 197 4.90 -9.31 -14.39
N ASN A 198 4.31 -8.40 -15.13
CA ASN A 198 4.62 -6.98 -15.00
C ASN A 198 3.79 -6.31 -13.87
N ALA A 199 4.18 -5.10 -13.51
CA ALA A 199 3.56 -4.37 -12.39
C ALA A 199 2.06 -4.10 -12.60
N SER A 200 1.63 -3.86 -13.84
CA SER A 200 0.22 -3.63 -14.17
C SER A 200 -0.61 -4.91 -13.97
N GLU A 201 -0.08 -6.05 -14.40
CA GLU A 201 -0.72 -7.36 -14.21
C GLU A 201 -0.86 -7.70 -12.72
N VAL A 202 0.21 -7.50 -11.94
CA VAL A 202 0.18 -7.72 -10.48
C VAL A 202 -0.84 -6.81 -9.80
N LYS A 203 -0.88 -5.53 -10.15
CA LYS A 203 -1.91 -4.59 -9.68
C LYS A 203 -3.32 -5.11 -9.98
N ASP A 204 -3.56 -5.50 -11.24
CA ASP A 204 -4.88 -5.95 -11.69
C ASP A 204 -5.32 -7.22 -10.97
N ILE A 205 -4.39 -8.17 -10.75
CA ILE A 205 -4.66 -9.39 -9.99
C ILE A 205 -5.07 -9.05 -8.56
N ILE A 206 -4.31 -8.21 -7.88
CA ILE A 206 -4.60 -7.79 -6.50
C ILE A 206 -6.00 -7.15 -6.44
N ARG A 207 -6.34 -6.26 -7.36
CA ARG A 207 -7.64 -5.60 -7.41
C ARG A 207 -8.80 -6.56 -7.70
N LYS A 208 -8.62 -7.50 -8.64
CA LYS A 208 -9.65 -8.46 -9.05
C LYS A 208 -9.90 -9.56 -8.02
N SER A 209 -8.90 -9.90 -7.22
CA SER A 209 -8.94 -10.96 -6.21
C SER A 209 -9.38 -10.50 -4.82
N THR A 210 -9.76 -9.24 -4.65
CA THR A 210 -10.22 -8.72 -3.36
C THR A 210 -11.44 -9.49 -2.84
N ARG A 211 -11.43 -9.79 -1.52
CA ARG A 211 -12.60 -10.34 -0.84
C ARG A 211 -13.69 -9.29 -0.72
N LYS A 212 -14.89 -9.63 -1.18
CA LYS A 212 -16.08 -8.79 -1.07
C LYS A 212 -16.85 -9.14 0.21
N PHE A 213 -17.62 -8.17 0.70
CA PHE A 213 -18.46 -8.30 1.87
C PHE A 213 -19.85 -7.76 1.51
N ASP A 214 -20.65 -8.60 0.87
CA ASP A 214 -21.95 -8.20 0.37
C ASP A 214 -22.87 -7.80 1.53
N GLY A 215 -23.49 -6.63 1.40
CA GLY A 215 -24.40 -6.08 2.40
C GLY A 215 -23.74 -5.53 3.67
N LEU A 216 -22.41 -5.58 3.80
CA LEU A 216 -21.72 -5.02 4.96
C LEU A 216 -21.87 -3.49 4.97
N LYS A 217 -22.51 -2.99 6.03
CA LYS A 217 -22.56 -1.56 6.37
C LYS A 217 -21.46 -1.25 7.38
N VAL A 218 -20.79 -0.14 7.19
CA VAL A 218 -19.70 0.35 8.04
C VAL A 218 -19.90 1.82 8.36
N THR A 219 -19.38 2.23 9.49
CA THR A 219 -19.28 3.67 9.80
C THR A 219 -18.29 4.31 8.84
N LYS A 220 -18.75 5.29 8.08
CA LYS A 220 -17.92 6.06 7.16
C LYS A 220 -16.87 6.84 7.94
N PRO A 221 -15.57 6.70 7.63
CA PRO A 221 -14.52 7.38 8.36
C PRO A 221 -14.76 8.89 8.47
N GLY A 222 -14.35 9.47 9.60
CA GLY A 222 -14.56 10.91 9.89
C GLY A 222 -16.00 11.31 10.17
N THR A 223 -16.97 10.39 10.16
CA THR A 223 -18.40 10.66 10.35
C THR A 223 -19.07 9.63 11.26
N GLN A 224 -20.40 9.79 11.46
CA GLN A 224 -21.27 8.77 12.10
C GLN A 224 -22.23 8.11 11.07
N GLU A 225 -22.06 8.41 9.79
CA GLU A 225 -22.90 7.88 8.71
C GLU A 225 -22.61 6.41 8.45
N GLN A 226 -23.66 5.62 8.28
CA GLN A 226 -23.54 4.22 7.86
C GLN A 226 -23.65 4.12 6.34
N VAL A 227 -22.60 3.58 5.73
CA VAL A 227 -22.53 3.39 4.28
C VAL A 227 -22.19 1.95 3.93
N SER A 228 -22.40 1.55 2.68
CA SER A 228 -21.90 0.26 2.22
C SER A 228 -20.38 0.26 2.16
N PHE A 229 -19.72 -0.78 2.68
CA PHE A 229 -18.26 -0.94 2.57
C PHE A 229 -17.80 -0.85 1.11
N SER A 230 -18.60 -1.36 0.19
CA SER A 230 -18.30 -1.32 -1.25
C SER A 230 -18.19 0.08 -1.84
N GLU A 231 -18.67 1.12 -1.15
CA GLU A 231 -18.62 2.51 -1.63
C GLU A 231 -17.32 3.23 -1.26
N LEU A 232 -16.54 2.67 -0.35
CA LEU A 232 -15.36 3.33 0.20
C LEU A 232 -14.07 3.11 -0.61
N SER A 233 -14.09 2.22 -1.61
CA SER A 233 -12.97 2.03 -2.54
C SER A 233 -13.45 1.58 -3.92
N SER A 234 -12.58 1.66 -4.91
CA SER A 234 -12.91 1.33 -6.31
C SER A 234 -13.22 -0.16 -6.49
N THR A 235 -12.56 -1.03 -5.73
CA THR A 235 -12.87 -2.46 -5.73
C THR A 235 -13.97 -2.81 -4.75
N GLY A 236 -14.23 -1.99 -3.72
CA GLY A 236 -15.14 -2.33 -2.63
C GLY A 236 -14.73 -3.62 -1.89
N GLY A 237 -13.43 -3.86 -1.72
CA GLY A 237 -12.95 -5.12 -1.18
C GLY A 237 -11.69 -5.02 -0.33
N LEU A 238 -11.40 -6.13 0.36
CA LEU A 238 -10.22 -6.35 1.18
C LEU A 238 -9.19 -7.17 0.40
N VAL A 239 -7.91 -6.86 0.60
CA VAL A 239 -6.80 -7.64 0.02
C VAL A 239 -6.91 -9.12 0.38
N ASN A 240 -6.61 -10.00 -0.59
CA ASN A 240 -6.67 -11.46 -0.38
C ASN A 240 -5.55 -12.15 -1.16
N VAL A 241 -4.51 -12.56 -0.44
CA VAL A 241 -3.33 -13.20 -1.04
C VAL A 241 -3.67 -14.57 -1.66
N TYR A 242 -4.54 -15.34 -1.02
CA TYR A 242 -4.90 -16.67 -1.54
C TYR A 242 -5.60 -16.58 -2.89
N GLU A 243 -6.64 -15.74 -3.00
CA GLU A 243 -7.34 -15.55 -4.27
C GLU A 243 -6.45 -14.85 -5.32
N ALA A 244 -5.52 -13.98 -4.89
CA ALA A 244 -4.56 -13.36 -5.80
C ALA A 244 -3.63 -14.40 -6.44
N VAL A 245 -3.04 -15.29 -5.65
CA VAL A 245 -2.18 -16.38 -6.15
C VAL A 245 -2.96 -17.34 -7.04
N LYS A 246 -4.15 -17.74 -6.64
CA LYS A 246 -5.03 -18.63 -7.42
C LYS A 246 -5.41 -18.00 -8.77
N LEU A 247 -5.76 -16.72 -8.79
CA LEU A 247 -6.04 -16.00 -10.03
C LEU A 247 -4.80 -15.92 -10.92
N ALA A 248 -3.64 -15.58 -10.38
CA ALA A 248 -2.38 -15.53 -11.10
C ALA A 248 -2.05 -16.88 -11.75
N GLN A 249 -2.20 -17.97 -11.00
CA GLN A 249 -1.99 -19.32 -11.48
C GLN A 249 -2.93 -19.69 -12.64
N SER A 250 -4.21 -19.31 -12.54
CA SER A 250 -5.21 -19.59 -13.57
C SER A 250 -4.93 -18.84 -14.89
N LEU A 251 -4.33 -17.65 -14.80
CA LEU A 251 -3.96 -16.87 -15.99
C LEU A 251 -2.75 -17.46 -16.72
N LYS A 252 -1.80 -18.06 -15.97
CA LYS A 252 -0.62 -18.74 -16.56
C LYS A 252 -0.95 -20.10 -17.18
N SER A 253 -1.95 -20.80 -16.67
CA SER A 253 -2.35 -22.12 -17.16
C SER A 253 -3.24 -22.07 -18.42
N LYS A 254 -3.68 -20.91 -18.87
CA LYS A 254 -4.35 -20.78 -20.16
C LYS A 254 -3.30 -20.81 -21.28
N PRO A 255 -3.39 -21.76 -22.25
CA PRO A 255 -2.56 -21.70 -23.44
C PRO A 255 -2.77 -20.34 -24.13
N ALA A 256 -1.68 -19.75 -24.64
CA ALA A 256 -1.84 -18.61 -25.53
C ALA A 256 -2.74 -19.04 -26.69
N GLU A 257 -3.93 -18.44 -26.77
CA GLU A 257 -4.76 -18.59 -27.97
C GLU A 257 -3.91 -18.09 -29.16
N LYS A 258 -3.62 -19.04 -30.08
CA LYS A 258 -2.85 -18.79 -31.29
C LYS A 258 -3.68 -18.04 -32.31
#